data_50ed4f532ae3ff9e38fbab8506425ee3
#
_entry.id   50ed4f532ae3ff9e38fbab8506425ee3
#
_cell.length_a   1.000
_cell.length_b   1.000
_cell.length_c   1.000
_cell.angle_alpha   90.00
_cell.angle_beta   90.00
_cell.angle_gamma   90.00
#
_symmetry.space_group_name_H-M   'P 1'
#
loop_
_entity.id
_entity.type
_entity.pdbx_description
1 polymer ?
#
loop_
_entity_poly.entity_id
_entity_poly.type
_entity_poly.pdbx_seq_one_letter_code
_entity_poly.pdbx_strand_id
1 'polypeptide(L)'
;MQGKLHFPCNEENLKPDFVPEVGINISYALPDAKNFDDVCGIDGRIVKIGGKVKRMGDIDFGKSKHVARIVLTAMKFDPGMRSAMNIRYSENTVKKAKRKKLSIGFFDRKHEPKNVSTMEWGSKTVIEKLGFVPDIIYDKGGFGKEAMIRIIGKSPEDVVGKLKALL
;
A
#
# COMPACT_ATOMS: atom_id res chain seq x y z
N MET A 1 17.88 -23.07 -7.90
CA MET A 1 18.14 -21.62 -7.88
C MET A 1 16.96 -20.92 -7.21
N GLN A 2 17.13 -20.48 -5.98
CA GLN A 2 16.16 -19.60 -5.34
C GLN A 2 16.34 -18.21 -5.97
N GLY A 3 15.45 -17.83 -6.88
CA GLY A 3 15.41 -16.47 -7.41
C GLY A 3 15.16 -15.50 -6.26
N LYS A 4 16.09 -14.56 -6.02
CA LYS A 4 15.87 -13.49 -5.03
C LYS A 4 14.58 -12.75 -5.41
N LEU A 5 13.62 -12.73 -4.51
CA LEU A 5 12.42 -11.89 -4.65
C LEU A 5 12.88 -10.44 -4.84
N HIS A 6 12.43 -9.81 -5.91
CA HIS A 6 12.79 -8.43 -6.24
C HIS A 6 11.53 -7.60 -6.43
N PHE A 7 11.46 -6.46 -5.75
CA PHE A 7 10.46 -5.44 -6.05
C PHE A 7 11.09 -4.34 -6.90
N PRO A 8 10.38 -3.84 -7.93
CA PRO A 8 10.89 -2.81 -8.83
C PRO A 8 10.97 -1.41 -8.20
N CYS A 9 10.87 -1.34 -6.87
CA CYS A 9 10.94 -0.12 -6.09
C CYS A 9 12.35 0.03 -5.53
N ASN A 10 13.18 0.85 -6.17
CA ASN A 10 14.52 1.17 -5.70
C ASN A 10 14.53 2.54 -5.01
N GLU A 11 15.51 2.72 -4.15
CA GLU A 11 15.78 3.95 -3.42
C GLU A 11 15.92 5.18 -4.34
N GLU A 12 16.46 4.99 -5.54
CA GLU A 12 16.70 6.03 -6.55
C GLU A 12 15.42 6.58 -7.20
N ASN A 13 14.33 5.78 -7.22
CA ASN A 13 13.08 6.12 -7.90
C ASN A 13 12.00 6.65 -6.96
N LEU A 14 12.29 6.76 -5.66
CA LEU A 14 11.33 7.16 -4.65
C LEU A 14 11.75 8.49 -4.00
N LYS A 15 10.91 9.50 -4.14
CA LYS A 15 11.16 10.80 -3.49
C LYS A 15 10.91 10.72 -1.98
N PRO A 16 11.76 11.35 -1.15
CA PRO A 16 11.60 11.37 0.31
C PRO A 16 10.25 11.86 0.81
N ASP A 17 9.58 12.73 0.06
CA ASP A 17 8.27 13.29 0.41
C ASP A 17 7.12 12.27 0.36
N PHE A 18 7.33 11.15 -0.33
CA PHE A 18 6.36 10.04 -0.37
C PHE A 18 6.49 9.08 0.81
N VAL A 19 7.58 9.19 1.61
CA VAL A 19 7.84 8.32 2.73
C VAL A 19 7.10 8.84 3.98
N PRO A 20 6.11 8.09 4.51
CA PRO A 20 5.44 8.44 5.75
C PRO A 20 6.36 8.23 6.97
N GLU A 21 5.99 8.76 8.13
CA GLU A 21 6.75 8.55 9.38
C GLU A 21 6.88 7.06 9.73
N VAL A 22 5.84 6.28 9.46
CA VAL A 22 5.84 4.82 9.69
C VAL A 22 6.63 4.03 8.64
N GLY A 23 7.19 4.70 7.62
CA GLY A 23 7.88 4.06 6.51
C GLY A 23 6.92 3.49 5.45
N ILE A 24 7.50 3.18 4.27
CA ILE A 24 6.81 2.50 3.18
C ILE A 24 7.03 1.00 3.29
N ASN A 25 6.00 0.22 2.97
CA ASN A 25 6.16 -1.16 2.57
C ASN A 25 5.44 -1.43 1.25
N ILE A 26 5.87 -2.45 0.55
CA ILE A 26 5.21 -3.03 -0.60
C ILE A 26 5.06 -4.52 -0.34
N SER A 27 3.90 -5.06 -0.65
CA SER A 27 3.60 -6.48 -0.43
C SER A 27 3.08 -7.12 -1.70
N TYR A 28 3.37 -8.40 -1.86
CA TYR A 28 2.90 -9.22 -2.98
C TYR A 28 2.48 -10.60 -2.50
N ALA A 29 1.27 -10.99 -2.83
CA ALA A 29 0.68 -12.24 -2.40
C ALA A 29 0.82 -13.36 -3.44
N LEU A 30 0.94 -14.60 -2.96
CA LEU A 30 0.74 -15.79 -3.79
C LEU A 30 -0.68 -15.79 -4.40
N PRO A 31 -0.92 -16.48 -5.52
CA PRO A 31 -2.23 -16.47 -6.19
C PRO A 31 -3.39 -16.86 -5.29
N ASP A 32 -3.19 -17.84 -4.41
CA ASP A 32 -4.21 -18.38 -3.51
C ASP A 32 -3.98 -18.00 -2.04
N ALA A 33 -3.33 -16.86 -1.80
CA ALA A 33 -2.97 -16.39 -0.47
C ALA A 33 -4.19 -16.28 0.45
N LYS A 34 -4.08 -16.84 1.66
CA LYS A 34 -5.13 -16.83 2.68
C LYS A 34 -4.72 -16.17 3.99
N ASN A 35 -3.42 -16.11 4.25
CA ASN A 35 -2.86 -15.59 5.49
C ASN A 35 -1.59 -14.77 5.23
N PHE A 36 -0.99 -14.21 6.29
CA PHE A 36 0.19 -13.35 6.16
C PHE A 36 1.42 -14.10 5.64
N ASP A 37 1.54 -15.40 5.90
CA ASP A 37 2.69 -16.20 5.47
C ASP A 37 2.68 -16.44 3.95
N ASP A 38 1.55 -16.21 3.30
CA ASP A 38 1.40 -16.26 1.84
C ASP A 38 1.71 -14.93 1.15
N VAL A 39 2.08 -13.89 1.93
CA VAL A 39 2.33 -12.53 1.43
C VAL A 39 3.75 -12.10 1.76
N CYS A 40 4.56 -11.79 0.75
CA CYS A 40 5.88 -11.23 0.96
C CYS A 40 5.84 -9.71 1.09
N GLY A 41 6.79 -9.17 1.84
CA GLY A 41 6.98 -7.73 2.05
C GLY A 41 8.42 -7.45 2.44
N ILE A 42 8.77 -6.17 2.59
CA ILE A 42 10.12 -5.76 3.02
C ILE A 42 10.21 -5.88 4.54
N ASP A 43 11.21 -6.61 5.03
CA ASP A 43 11.55 -6.66 6.44
C ASP A 43 12.23 -5.33 6.84
N GLY A 44 11.63 -4.57 7.76
CA GLY A 44 12.17 -3.27 8.21
C GLY A 44 11.80 -2.04 7.36
N ARG A 45 11.05 -2.20 6.27
CA ARG A 45 10.45 -1.09 5.49
C ARG A 45 11.46 -0.25 4.68
N ILE A 46 10.90 0.71 3.91
CA ILE A 46 11.62 1.81 3.27
C ILE A 46 11.39 3.05 4.12
N VAL A 47 12.45 3.68 4.56
CA VAL A 47 12.42 4.82 5.49
C VAL A 47 13.18 6.02 4.94
N LYS A 48 12.97 7.18 5.56
CA LYS A 48 13.72 8.40 5.29
C LYS A 48 14.76 8.61 6.38
N ILE A 49 16.03 8.64 6.01
CA ILE A 49 17.16 8.89 6.90
C ILE A 49 18.04 9.98 6.29
N GLY A 50 18.26 11.08 7.03
CA GLY A 50 19.11 12.18 6.58
C GLY A 50 18.66 12.77 5.23
N GLY A 51 17.34 12.85 4.98
CA GLY A 51 16.79 13.36 3.73
C GLY A 51 16.86 12.38 2.54
N LYS A 52 17.41 11.18 2.74
CA LYS A 52 17.51 10.13 1.72
C LYS A 52 16.55 8.98 2.01
N VAL A 53 16.08 8.35 0.97
CA VAL A 53 15.26 7.13 1.05
C VAL A 53 16.18 5.91 1.17
N LYS A 54 15.87 5.00 2.10
CA LYS A 54 16.66 3.80 2.32
C LYS A 54 15.78 2.59 2.64
N ARG A 55 16.04 1.47 1.96
CA ARG A 55 15.44 0.19 2.27
C ARG A 55 16.21 -0.48 3.42
N MET A 56 15.53 -0.88 4.48
CA MET A 56 16.16 -1.37 5.71
C MET A 56 16.30 -2.89 5.80
N GLY A 57 15.73 -3.64 4.88
CA GLY A 57 15.81 -5.09 4.93
C GLY A 57 15.49 -5.77 3.61
N ASP A 58 15.56 -7.10 3.63
CA ASP A 58 15.26 -7.94 2.48
C ASP A 58 13.76 -8.21 2.35
N ILE A 59 13.36 -8.79 1.21
CA ILE A 59 11.99 -9.21 0.95
C ILE A 59 11.84 -10.63 1.45
N ASP A 60 10.82 -10.85 2.29
CA ASP A 60 10.51 -12.17 2.81
C ASP A 60 9.02 -12.34 3.08
N PHE A 61 8.55 -13.57 3.18
CA PHE A 61 7.17 -13.90 3.53
C PHE A 61 6.85 -13.61 5.00
N GLY A 62 5.57 -13.33 5.30
CA GLY A 62 5.12 -13.00 6.64
C GLY A 62 5.53 -11.61 7.16
N LYS A 63 6.20 -10.81 6.32
CA LYS A 63 6.59 -9.45 6.66
C LYS A 63 5.49 -8.44 6.29
N SER A 64 5.54 -7.26 6.93
CA SER A 64 4.60 -6.16 6.63
C SER A 64 3.11 -6.50 6.77
N LYS A 65 2.70 -6.93 7.94
CA LYS A 65 1.29 -7.28 8.23
C LYS A 65 0.29 -6.18 7.87
N HIS A 66 0.66 -4.90 7.97
CA HIS A 66 -0.21 -3.78 7.61
C HIS A 66 -0.58 -3.77 6.13
N VAL A 67 0.42 -3.84 5.24
CA VAL A 67 0.19 -3.82 3.80
C VAL A 67 -0.37 -5.17 3.32
N ALA A 68 0.08 -6.27 3.91
CA ALA A 68 -0.47 -7.59 3.63
C ALA A 68 -2.00 -7.67 3.90
N ARG A 69 -2.50 -7.00 4.95
CA ARG A 69 -3.96 -6.92 5.19
C ARG A 69 -4.71 -6.23 4.06
N ILE A 70 -4.13 -5.18 3.47
CA ILE A 70 -4.74 -4.51 2.31
C ILE A 70 -4.85 -5.48 1.14
N VAL A 71 -3.75 -6.19 0.84
CA VAL A 71 -3.69 -7.18 -0.25
C VAL A 71 -4.70 -8.30 -0.02
N LEU A 72 -4.69 -8.93 1.15
CA LEU A 72 -5.60 -10.02 1.47
C LEU A 72 -7.08 -9.57 1.44
N THR A 73 -7.36 -8.32 1.86
CA THR A 73 -8.70 -7.76 1.76
C THR A 73 -9.10 -7.54 0.30
N ALA A 74 -8.24 -6.94 -0.51
CA ALA A 74 -8.49 -6.73 -1.94
C ALA A 74 -8.75 -8.05 -2.68
N MET A 75 -7.97 -9.09 -2.41
CA MET A 75 -8.10 -10.41 -3.02
C MET A 75 -9.42 -11.11 -2.72
N LYS A 76 -10.10 -10.77 -1.62
CA LYS A 76 -11.46 -11.29 -1.33
C LYS A 76 -12.50 -10.79 -2.34
N PHE A 77 -12.27 -9.64 -2.97
CA PHE A 77 -13.16 -9.02 -3.96
C PHE A 77 -12.66 -9.23 -5.39
N ASP A 78 -11.36 -9.17 -5.60
CA ASP A 78 -10.70 -9.43 -6.87
C ASP A 78 -9.40 -10.20 -6.63
N PRO A 79 -9.37 -11.53 -6.86
CA PRO A 79 -8.19 -12.36 -6.65
C PRO A 79 -6.96 -11.95 -7.47
N GLY A 80 -7.15 -11.16 -8.53
CA GLY A 80 -6.06 -10.64 -9.36
C GLY A 80 -5.31 -9.45 -8.70
N MET A 81 -5.89 -8.78 -7.70
CA MET A 81 -5.32 -7.61 -7.03
C MET A 81 -4.41 -8.03 -5.89
N ARG A 82 -3.19 -8.46 -6.23
CA ARG A 82 -2.27 -9.20 -5.35
C ARG A 82 -1.13 -8.37 -4.77
N SER A 83 -1.06 -7.08 -5.06
CA SER A 83 0.01 -6.20 -4.57
C SER A 83 -0.54 -4.90 -4.03
N ALA A 84 0.12 -4.34 -3.03
CA ALA A 84 -0.20 -3.02 -2.50
C ALA A 84 1.05 -2.35 -1.91
N MET A 85 1.01 -1.02 -1.81
CA MET A 85 2.03 -0.17 -1.22
C MET A 85 1.36 0.97 -0.44
N ASN A 86 1.93 1.36 0.70
CA ASN A 86 1.53 2.57 1.39
C ASN A 86 2.53 3.71 1.13
N ILE A 87 2.01 4.92 0.93
CA ILE A 87 2.80 6.14 0.81
C ILE A 87 2.18 7.27 1.65
N ARG A 88 2.97 8.30 1.94
CA ARG A 88 2.50 9.48 2.65
C ARG A 88 1.35 10.17 1.89
N TYR A 89 0.32 10.55 2.61
CA TYR A 89 -0.76 11.35 2.04
C TYR A 89 -0.30 12.77 1.72
N SER A 90 -0.69 13.25 0.55
CA SER A 90 -0.76 14.67 0.25
C SER A 90 -1.96 14.96 -0.66
N GLU A 91 -2.56 16.11 -0.50
CA GLU A 91 -3.67 16.53 -1.35
C GLU A 91 -3.24 16.64 -2.82
N ASN A 92 -2.00 17.09 -3.05
CA ASN A 92 -1.43 17.19 -4.40
C ASN A 92 -1.30 15.80 -5.05
N THR A 93 -0.89 14.77 -4.32
CA THR A 93 -0.81 13.39 -4.83
C THR A 93 -2.19 12.88 -5.22
N VAL A 94 -3.22 13.13 -4.42
CA VAL A 94 -4.61 12.75 -4.76
C VAL A 94 -5.11 13.52 -6.00
N LYS A 95 -4.80 14.81 -6.12
CA LYS A 95 -5.12 15.60 -7.33
C LYS A 95 -4.40 15.07 -8.57
N LYS A 96 -3.13 14.68 -8.45
CA LYS A 96 -2.39 14.02 -9.55
C LYS A 96 -3.04 12.71 -9.96
N ALA A 97 -3.40 11.86 -8.99
CA ALA A 97 -4.08 10.59 -9.26
C ALA A 97 -5.38 10.79 -10.07
N LYS A 98 -6.20 11.76 -9.69
CA LYS A 98 -7.40 12.15 -10.44
C LYS A 98 -7.08 12.55 -11.88
N ARG A 99 -6.07 13.41 -12.08
CA ARG A 99 -5.62 13.83 -13.43
C ARG A 99 -5.11 12.67 -14.28
N LYS A 100 -4.50 11.68 -13.65
CA LYS A 100 -4.04 10.43 -14.30
C LYS A 100 -5.15 9.39 -14.48
N LYS A 101 -6.39 9.72 -14.13
CA LYS A 101 -7.58 8.87 -14.25
C LYS A 101 -7.48 7.55 -13.46
N LEU A 102 -6.70 7.54 -12.38
CA LEU A 102 -6.70 6.43 -11.45
C LEU A 102 -8.02 6.41 -10.67
N SER A 103 -8.55 5.23 -10.43
CA SER A 103 -9.73 5.05 -9.57
C SER A 103 -9.35 5.27 -8.10
N ILE A 104 -10.16 6.04 -7.39
CA ILE A 104 -9.82 6.51 -6.04
C ILE A 104 -10.98 6.27 -5.09
N GLY A 105 -10.68 5.68 -3.94
CA GLY A 105 -11.60 5.58 -2.82
C GLY A 105 -11.08 6.31 -1.58
N PHE A 106 -12.00 6.71 -0.73
CA PHE A 106 -11.73 7.43 0.52
C PHE A 106 -12.54 6.83 1.67
N PHE A 107 -11.94 6.72 2.83
CA PHE A 107 -12.66 6.46 4.08
C PHE A 107 -12.27 7.46 5.16
N ASP A 108 -13.23 7.78 6.02
CA ASP A 108 -13.02 8.67 7.17
C ASP A 108 -12.78 7.83 8.43
N ARG A 109 -11.62 8.01 9.04
CA ARG A 109 -11.26 7.31 10.29
C ARG A 109 -12.17 7.64 11.47
N LYS A 110 -12.96 8.70 11.40
CA LYS A 110 -13.97 9.01 12.44
C LYS A 110 -15.03 7.91 12.56
N HIS A 111 -15.27 7.17 11.49
CA HIS A 111 -16.24 6.07 11.46
C HIS A 111 -15.61 4.70 11.73
N GLU A 112 -14.31 4.65 12.02
CA GLU A 112 -13.59 3.41 12.32
C GLU A 112 -14.09 2.81 13.62
N PRO A 113 -14.60 1.56 13.61
CA PRO A 113 -15.03 0.88 14.83
C PRO A 113 -13.85 0.64 15.77
N LYS A 114 -14.12 0.55 17.07
CA LYS A 114 -13.12 0.15 18.07
C LYS A 114 -12.69 -1.31 17.83
N ASN A 115 -11.40 -1.60 18.09
CA ASN A 115 -10.83 -2.95 18.04
C ASN A 115 -10.85 -3.64 16.67
N VAL A 116 -10.85 -2.87 15.57
CA VAL A 116 -10.68 -3.39 14.22
C VAL A 116 -9.34 -2.93 13.63
N SER A 117 -8.85 -3.68 12.63
CA SER A 117 -7.71 -3.23 11.85
C SER A 117 -8.15 -2.15 10.86
N THR A 118 -7.58 -0.95 10.98
CA THR A 118 -7.82 0.15 10.03
C THR A 118 -7.60 -0.28 8.58
N MET A 119 -6.55 -1.09 8.33
CA MET A 119 -6.20 -1.53 6.99
C MET A 119 -7.27 -2.44 6.39
N GLU A 120 -7.80 -3.36 7.17
CA GLU A 120 -8.86 -4.26 6.73
C GLU A 120 -10.20 -3.51 6.61
N TRP A 121 -10.62 -2.84 7.68
CA TRP A 121 -11.90 -2.14 7.72
C TRP A 121 -12.00 -1.04 6.65
N GLY A 122 -10.99 -0.17 6.56
CA GLY A 122 -10.98 0.94 5.60
C GLY A 122 -10.97 0.47 4.16
N SER A 123 -10.14 -0.52 3.83
CA SER A 123 -10.10 -1.08 2.48
C SER A 123 -11.41 -1.79 2.12
N LYS A 124 -11.94 -2.62 3.01
CA LYS A 124 -13.22 -3.32 2.81
C LYS A 124 -14.36 -2.34 2.58
N THR A 125 -14.51 -1.35 3.46
CA THR A 125 -15.59 -0.33 3.38
C THR A 125 -15.57 0.41 2.03
N VAL A 126 -14.39 0.79 1.56
CA VAL A 126 -14.24 1.49 0.28
C VAL A 126 -14.59 0.57 -0.88
N ILE A 127 -14.08 -0.67 -0.90
CA ILE A 127 -14.33 -1.62 -1.99
C ILE A 127 -15.82 -1.98 -2.07
N GLU A 128 -16.47 -2.24 -0.95
CA GLU A 128 -17.91 -2.51 -0.89
C GLU A 128 -18.73 -1.32 -1.42
N LYS A 129 -18.37 -0.09 -1.04
CA LYS A 129 -19.05 1.12 -1.52
C LYS A 129 -18.88 1.36 -3.01
N LEU A 130 -17.70 1.10 -3.57
CA LEU A 130 -17.40 1.30 -4.99
C LEU A 130 -17.88 0.13 -5.86
N GLY A 131 -17.97 -1.08 -5.31
CA GLY A 131 -18.27 -2.31 -6.04
C GLY A 131 -17.08 -2.89 -6.81
N PHE A 132 -15.88 -2.35 -6.64
CA PHE A 132 -14.64 -2.84 -7.24
C PHE A 132 -13.42 -2.39 -6.42
N VAL A 133 -12.26 -3.03 -6.62
CA VAL A 133 -10.99 -2.66 -5.98
C VAL A 133 -10.38 -1.46 -6.72
N PRO A 134 -10.30 -0.26 -6.11
CA PRO A 134 -9.74 0.91 -6.79
C PRO A 134 -8.21 0.87 -6.83
N ASP A 135 -7.61 1.68 -7.71
CA ASP A 135 -6.15 1.86 -7.79
C ASP A 135 -5.58 2.47 -6.52
N ILE A 136 -6.34 3.35 -5.88
CA ILE A 136 -5.90 4.09 -4.69
C ILE A 136 -7.02 4.13 -3.65
N ILE A 137 -6.65 3.89 -2.39
CA ILE A 137 -7.48 4.15 -1.22
C ILE A 137 -6.71 5.09 -0.28
N TYR A 138 -7.34 6.17 0.16
CA TYR A 138 -6.69 7.09 1.10
C TYR A 138 -7.59 7.46 2.29
N ASP A 139 -6.95 7.90 3.36
CA ASP A 139 -7.55 8.57 4.50
C ASP A 139 -6.75 9.82 4.86
N LYS A 140 -7.36 10.71 5.62
CA LYS A 140 -6.75 11.97 6.07
C LYS A 140 -6.19 11.90 7.50
N GLY A 141 -5.98 10.68 8.01
CA GLY A 141 -5.51 10.47 9.37
C GLY A 141 -6.55 10.75 10.44
N GLY A 142 -6.09 10.85 11.66
CA GLY A 142 -6.89 11.13 12.84
C GLY A 142 -5.98 11.38 14.04
N PHE A 143 -6.56 11.49 15.24
CA PHE A 143 -5.78 11.68 16.46
C PHE A 143 -4.76 10.54 16.63
N GLY A 144 -3.47 10.89 16.66
CA GLY A 144 -2.37 9.93 16.75
C GLY A 144 -2.21 8.98 15.56
N LYS A 145 -2.87 9.25 14.44
CA LYS A 145 -2.83 8.41 13.23
C LYS A 145 -2.47 9.24 12.01
N GLU A 146 -1.38 8.88 11.34
CA GLU A 146 -0.91 9.54 10.13
C GLU A 146 -1.86 9.30 8.95
N ALA A 147 -2.08 10.35 8.15
CA ALA A 147 -2.82 10.26 6.89
C ALA A 147 -2.03 9.44 5.86
N MET A 148 -2.71 8.59 5.09
CA MET A 148 -2.06 7.60 4.26
C MET A 148 -2.75 7.42 2.90
N ILE A 149 -1.95 7.17 1.86
CA ILE A 149 -2.40 6.67 0.57
C ILE A 149 -1.94 5.21 0.44
N ARG A 150 -2.82 4.36 -0.06
CA ARG A 150 -2.56 2.96 -0.38
C ARG A 150 -2.76 2.77 -1.87
N ILE A 151 -1.73 2.33 -2.58
CA ILE A 151 -1.77 1.99 -4.00
C ILE A 151 -1.97 0.48 -4.10
N ILE A 152 -2.95 0.05 -4.89
CA ILE A 152 -3.30 -1.36 -5.05
C ILE A 152 -3.16 -1.73 -6.52
N GLY A 153 -2.70 -2.94 -6.79
CA GLY A 153 -2.49 -3.42 -8.15
C GLY A 153 -2.33 -4.93 -8.25
N LYS A 154 -2.17 -5.40 -9.48
CA LYS A 154 -2.04 -6.82 -9.79
C LYS A 154 -0.69 -7.40 -9.42
N SER A 155 0.36 -6.58 -9.52
CA SER A 155 1.73 -6.96 -9.23
C SER A 155 2.53 -5.79 -8.66
N PRO A 156 3.73 -6.01 -8.10
CA PRO A 156 4.61 -4.93 -7.69
C PRO A 156 4.94 -3.94 -8.81
N GLU A 157 5.10 -4.42 -10.05
CA GLU A 157 5.35 -3.60 -11.23
C GLU A 157 4.16 -2.66 -11.53
N ASP A 158 2.93 -3.16 -11.42
CA ASP A 158 1.72 -2.37 -11.59
C ASP A 158 1.62 -1.27 -10.50
N VAL A 159 1.84 -1.64 -9.25
CA VAL A 159 1.83 -0.69 -8.11
C VAL A 159 2.90 0.38 -8.27
N VAL A 160 4.13 0.00 -8.63
CA VAL A 160 5.23 0.96 -8.85
C VAL A 160 4.99 1.80 -10.09
N GLY A 161 4.38 1.25 -11.13
CA GLY A 161 3.95 2.02 -12.32
C GLY A 161 2.96 3.12 -11.95
N LYS A 162 1.95 2.82 -11.12
CA LYS A 162 1.02 3.81 -10.58
C LYS A 162 1.72 4.85 -9.71
N LEU A 163 2.65 4.43 -8.84
CA LEU A 163 3.47 5.35 -8.04
C LEU A 163 4.25 6.33 -8.92
N LYS A 164 4.94 5.84 -9.96
CA LYS A 164 5.70 6.68 -10.90
C LYS A 164 4.82 7.73 -11.59
N ALA A 165 3.58 7.41 -11.88
CA ALA A 165 2.61 8.36 -12.44
C ALA A 165 2.26 9.51 -11.47
N LEU A 166 2.52 9.33 -10.17
CA LEU A 166 2.25 10.31 -9.11
C LEU A 166 3.49 11.16 -8.75
N LEU A 167 4.69 10.73 -9.16
CA LEU A 167 5.93 11.49 -8.97
C LEU A 167 6.00 12.69 -9.91
#